data_c82ea569ca9110397deacc9929631d80
#
_entry.id   c82ea569ca9110397deacc9929631d80
#
_cell.length_a   1.000
_cell.length_b   1.000
_cell.length_c   1.000
_cell.angle_alpha   90.00
_cell.angle_beta   90.00
_cell.angle_gamma   90.00
#
_symmetry.space_group_name_H-M   'P 1'
#
loop_
_entity.id
_entity.type
_entity.pdbx_description
1 polymer ?
#
loop_
_entity_poly.entity_id
_entity_poly.type
_entity_poly.pdbx_seq_one_letter_code
_entity_poly.pdbx_strand_id
1 'polypeptide(L)'
;MLKFLRLYYNCFLVKWGFRKVLPAYFVNRIEVADCGEELVQYQGVWVRKRVAAMLENAQRALPTHFEIKVVSGFRNKTEQLALREKFGNKQRVAADSGHTTGGAVDVTLFYCGKEVDCGSRYLTFTPSTPTWSNALNRSQQRNRFILYNAMTQAGFVNYPLEWWHFCYGDKMYAAYKFEEKAFYGKAEIPWQPDLFKTE
;
A
#
# COMPACT_ATOMS: atom_id res chain seq x y z
N MET A 1 -19.64 -19.51 4.85
CA MET A 1 -19.67 -19.53 3.37
C MET A 1 -18.61 -18.64 2.74
N LEU A 2 -18.43 -17.36 3.14
CA LEU A 2 -17.37 -16.48 2.61
C LEU A 2 -15.94 -16.98 2.87
N LYS A 3 -15.63 -17.55 4.05
CA LYS A 3 -14.32 -18.14 4.39
C LYS A 3 -13.96 -19.30 3.43
N PHE A 4 -14.90 -20.16 3.13
CA PHE A 4 -14.69 -21.31 2.21
C PHE A 4 -14.47 -20.87 0.76
N LEU A 5 -15.22 -19.89 0.28
CA LEU A 5 -15.04 -19.31 -1.05
C LEU A 5 -13.70 -18.60 -1.20
N ARG A 6 -13.23 -17.88 -0.15
CA ARG A 6 -11.88 -17.27 -0.10
C ARG A 6 -10.78 -18.33 -0.13
N LEU A 7 -10.88 -19.40 0.69
CA LEU A 7 -9.90 -20.48 0.71
C LEU A 7 -9.82 -21.19 -0.64
N TYR A 8 -10.99 -21.53 -1.21
CA TYR A 8 -11.08 -22.20 -2.52
C TYR A 8 -10.49 -21.34 -3.64
N TYR A 9 -10.83 -20.06 -3.65
CA TYR A 9 -10.34 -19.10 -4.63
C TYR A 9 -8.81 -18.93 -4.53
N ASN A 10 -8.24 -18.85 -3.33
CA ASN A 10 -6.80 -18.72 -3.15
C ASN A 10 -6.03 -20.02 -3.36
N CYS A 11 -6.53 -21.18 -2.91
CA CYS A 11 -5.91 -22.45 -3.22
C CYS A 11 -5.89 -22.74 -4.73
N PHE A 12 -6.95 -22.38 -5.44
CA PHE A 12 -7.02 -22.51 -6.90
C PHE A 12 -6.02 -21.57 -7.60
N LEU A 13 -5.88 -20.33 -7.11
CA LEU A 13 -5.02 -19.30 -7.72
C LEU A 13 -3.53 -19.53 -7.44
N VAL A 14 -3.16 -20.00 -6.25
CA VAL A 14 -1.78 -20.39 -5.91
C VAL A 14 -1.33 -21.60 -6.73
N LYS A 15 -2.22 -22.56 -6.97
CA LYS A 15 -1.92 -23.80 -7.74
C LYS A 15 -1.67 -23.52 -9.23
N TRP A 16 -2.18 -22.40 -9.79
CA TRP A 16 -2.05 -22.02 -11.21
C TRP A 16 -1.10 -20.86 -11.47
N GLY A 17 -0.32 -20.43 -10.48
CA GLY A 17 0.68 -19.36 -10.63
C GLY A 17 0.10 -17.95 -10.88
N PHE A 18 -1.21 -17.79 -10.78
CA PHE A 18 -1.88 -16.51 -10.93
C PHE A 18 -1.90 -15.77 -9.58
N ARG A 19 -1.00 -14.84 -9.36
CA ARG A 19 -1.12 -13.83 -8.29
C ARG A 19 -2.23 -12.85 -8.66
N LYS A 20 -3.49 -13.25 -8.46
CA LYS A 20 -4.64 -12.44 -8.87
C LYS A 20 -4.97 -11.37 -7.86
N VAL A 21 -5.33 -10.22 -8.39
CA VAL A 21 -6.04 -9.14 -7.72
C VAL A 21 -7.37 -9.67 -7.21
N LEU A 22 -7.61 -9.57 -5.90
CA LEU A 22 -8.92 -9.91 -5.36
C LEU A 22 -9.96 -8.94 -5.95
N PRO A 23 -11.11 -9.45 -6.42
CA PRO A 23 -12.16 -8.58 -6.93
C PRO A 23 -12.58 -7.55 -5.87
N ALA A 24 -12.79 -6.31 -6.27
CA ALA A 24 -13.24 -5.22 -5.40
C ALA A 24 -14.49 -5.58 -4.59
N TYR A 25 -15.37 -6.41 -5.15
CA TYR A 25 -16.53 -6.96 -4.48
C TYR A 25 -16.22 -7.64 -3.14
N PHE A 26 -15.13 -8.43 -3.05
CA PHE A 26 -14.74 -9.08 -1.80
C PHE A 26 -14.14 -8.10 -0.81
N VAL A 27 -13.31 -7.18 -1.31
CA VAL A 27 -12.66 -6.15 -0.48
C VAL A 27 -13.70 -5.22 0.14
N ASN A 28 -14.68 -4.77 -0.65
CA ASN A 28 -15.70 -3.81 -0.18
C ASN A 28 -16.64 -4.38 0.89
N ARG A 29 -16.79 -5.70 0.96
CA ARG A 29 -17.61 -6.38 1.96
C ARG A 29 -16.93 -6.63 3.30
N ILE A 30 -15.64 -6.36 3.41
CA ILE A 30 -14.94 -6.45 4.69
C ILE A 30 -15.50 -5.38 5.62
N GLU A 31 -15.95 -5.83 6.79
CA GLU A 31 -16.33 -4.94 7.87
C GLU A 31 -15.10 -4.26 8.49
N VAL A 32 -15.32 -3.10 9.09
CA VAL A 32 -14.28 -2.34 9.79
C VAL A 32 -14.54 -2.42 11.27
N ALA A 33 -13.51 -2.81 12.02
CA ALA A 33 -13.54 -2.82 13.49
C ALA A 33 -12.83 -1.61 14.11
N ASP A 34 -12.54 -0.59 13.37
CA ASP A 34 -11.72 0.58 13.67
C ASP A 34 -11.14 0.62 15.10
N CYS A 35 -9.85 0.36 15.21
CA CYS A 35 -9.17 0.33 16.51
C CYS A 35 -8.80 1.73 17.06
N GLY A 36 -9.15 2.80 16.35
CA GLY A 36 -8.91 4.18 16.79
C GLY A 36 -7.43 4.56 16.91
N GLU A 37 -6.52 3.81 16.31
CA GLU A 37 -5.09 4.12 16.39
C GLU A 37 -4.77 5.47 15.73
N GLU A 38 -3.97 6.28 16.40
CA GLU A 38 -3.58 7.62 15.96
C GLU A 38 -2.75 7.64 14.68
N LEU A 39 -2.84 8.76 13.95
CA LEU A 39 -1.91 9.10 12.87
C LEU A 39 -0.68 9.80 13.45
N VAL A 40 0.48 9.43 12.93
CA VAL A 40 1.78 10.07 13.24
C VAL A 40 2.46 10.49 11.95
N GLN A 41 3.35 11.47 12.02
CA GLN A 41 4.19 11.85 10.89
C GLN A 41 5.36 10.87 10.72
N TYR A 42 5.60 10.45 9.48
CA TYR A 42 6.73 9.62 9.10
C TYR A 42 7.23 10.02 7.71
N GLN A 43 8.48 10.44 7.59
CA GLN A 43 9.08 10.96 6.33
C GLN A 43 8.21 12.03 5.62
N GLY A 44 7.56 12.91 6.39
CA GLY A 44 6.73 14.00 5.85
C GLY A 44 5.32 13.61 5.43
N VAL A 45 4.89 12.37 5.66
CA VAL A 45 3.50 11.93 5.43
C VAL A 45 2.86 11.46 6.74
N TRP A 46 1.54 11.45 6.79
CA TRP A 46 0.78 10.90 7.91
C TRP A 46 0.50 9.41 7.68
N VAL A 47 0.70 8.57 8.69
CA VAL A 47 0.40 7.13 8.68
C VAL A 47 -0.07 6.70 10.07
N ARG A 48 -0.73 5.57 10.19
CA ARG A 48 -1.01 4.97 11.51
C ARG A 48 0.32 4.67 12.23
N LYS A 49 0.36 4.86 13.53
CA LYS A 49 1.55 4.65 14.38
C LYS A 49 2.18 3.27 14.17
N ARG A 50 1.36 2.22 14.08
CA ARG A 50 1.82 0.87 13.76
C ARG A 50 2.47 0.79 12.39
N VAL A 51 1.92 1.47 11.40
CA VAL A 51 2.47 1.52 10.03
C VAL A 51 3.84 2.18 10.03
N ALA A 52 4.05 3.27 10.79
CA ALA A 52 5.37 3.88 10.95
C ALA A 52 6.40 2.90 11.52
N ALA A 53 6.06 2.18 12.60
CA ALA A 53 6.93 1.17 13.19
C ALA A 53 7.23 0.01 12.22
N MET A 54 6.26 -0.39 11.40
CA MET A 54 6.45 -1.41 10.37
C MET A 54 7.36 -0.94 9.23
N LEU A 55 7.28 0.33 8.83
CA LEU A 55 8.19 0.93 7.84
C LEU A 55 9.65 0.94 8.35
N GLU A 56 9.87 1.20 9.63
CA GLU A 56 11.20 1.07 10.24
C GLU A 56 11.70 -0.38 10.23
N ASN A 57 10.82 -1.36 10.50
CA ASN A 57 11.18 -2.77 10.39
C ASN A 57 11.54 -3.16 8.95
N ALA A 58 10.77 -2.67 7.97
CA ALA A 58 11.07 -2.88 6.56
C ALA A 58 12.41 -2.26 6.16
N GLN A 59 12.71 -1.04 6.64
CA GLN A 59 14.00 -0.40 6.42
C GLN A 59 15.16 -1.23 6.99
N ARG A 60 15.01 -1.78 8.21
CA ARG A 60 16.03 -2.67 8.82
C ARG A 60 16.23 -3.98 8.07
N ALA A 61 15.21 -4.47 7.37
CA ALA A 61 15.28 -5.70 6.58
C ALA A 61 15.92 -5.51 5.20
N LEU A 62 16.16 -4.29 4.77
CA LEU A 62 16.83 -4.01 3.49
C LEU A 62 18.33 -4.36 3.55
N PRO A 63 18.92 -4.78 2.42
CA PRO A 63 20.38 -4.85 2.31
C PRO A 63 21.03 -3.47 2.50
N THR A 64 22.30 -3.48 2.90
CA THR A 64 23.08 -2.25 3.10
C THR A 64 23.00 -1.30 1.91
N HIS A 65 22.93 0.00 2.19
CA HIS A 65 22.83 1.11 1.24
C HIS A 65 21.47 1.22 0.51
N PHE A 66 20.51 0.32 0.75
CA PHE A 66 19.16 0.50 0.28
C PHE A 66 18.31 1.28 1.28
N GLU A 67 17.43 2.14 0.77
CA GLU A 67 16.51 2.94 1.56
C GLU A 67 15.10 2.92 0.98
N ILE A 68 14.09 2.80 1.86
CA ILE A 68 12.69 3.03 1.51
C ILE A 68 12.40 4.51 1.65
N LYS A 69 11.83 5.12 0.61
CA LYS A 69 11.23 6.46 0.68
C LYS A 69 9.73 6.35 0.56
N VAL A 70 9.03 6.91 1.54
CA VAL A 70 7.56 6.98 1.52
C VAL A 70 7.16 8.19 0.70
N VAL A 71 6.44 7.97 -0.41
CA VAL A 71 6.01 9.03 -1.33
C VAL A 71 4.55 9.41 -1.15
N SER A 72 3.76 8.57 -0.47
CA SER A 72 2.37 8.87 -0.10
C SER A 72 1.96 8.04 1.11
N GLY A 73 1.25 8.66 2.03
CA GLY A 73 0.64 8.04 3.21
C GLY A 73 -0.86 8.30 3.24
N PHE A 74 -1.35 8.78 4.39
CA PHE A 74 -2.74 9.18 4.56
C PHE A 74 -3.14 10.25 3.53
N ARG A 75 -4.33 10.10 2.98
CA ARG A 75 -5.03 11.07 2.14
C ARG A 75 -6.45 11.25 2.65
N ASN A 76 -6.86 12.46 2.91
CA ASN A 76 -8.26 12.72 3.23
C ASN A 76 -9.17 12.46 2.02
N LYS A 77 -10.48 12.45 2.24
CA LYS A 77 -11.45 12.12 1.18
C LYS A 77 -11.38 13.10 -0.01
N THR A 78 -11.15 14.38 0.25
CA THR A 78 -11.06 15.41 -0.79
C THR A 78 -9.83 15.20 -1.66
N GLU A 79 -8.66 14.95 -1.05
CA GLU A 79 -7.42 14.65 -1.76
C GLU A 79 -7.55 13.38 -2.61
N GLN A 80 -8.19 12.33 -2.06
CA GLN A 80 -8.41 11.08 -2.77
C GLN A 80 -9.33 11.27 -3.99
N LEU A 81 -10.38 12.07 -3.87
CA LEU A 81 -11.29 12.37 -4.97
C LEU A 81 -10.60 13.23 -6.03
N ALA A 82 -9.83 14.25 -5.63
CA ALA A 82 -9.05 15.07 -6.55
C ALA A 82 -8.02 14.23 -7.34
N LEU A 83 -7.33 13.30 -6.66
CA LEU A 83 -6.41 12.37 -7.33
C LEU A 83 -7.14 11.49 -8.35
N ARG A 84 -8.31 10.96 -7.99
CA ARG A 84 -9.15 10.17 -8.87
C ARG A 84 -9.62 10.94 -10.09
N GLU A 85 -10.01 12.18 -9.93
CA GLU A 85 -10.41 13.07 -11.02
C GLU A 85 -9.23 13.33 -11.97
N LYS A 86 -8.06 13.67 -11.42
CA LYS A 86 -6.83 13.92 -12.19
C LYS A 86 -6.44 12.74 -13.09
N PHE A 87 -6.57 11.50 -12.60
CA PHE A 87 -6.20 10.29 -13.36
C PHE A 87 -7.38 9.65 -14.10
N GLY A 88 -8.61 10.13 -13.88
CA GLY A 88 -9.85 9.62 -14.47
C GLY A 88 -10.25 8.22 -13.96
N ASN A 89 -11.52 7.85 -14.21
CA ASN A 89 -12.07 6.53 -13.79
C ASN A 89 -11.33 5.33 -14.44
N LYS A 90 -10.59 5.56 -15.51
CA LYS A 90 -9.88 4.51 -16.27
C LYS A 90 -8.57 4.07 -15.63
N GLN A 91 -8.03 4.83 -14.68
CA GLN A 91 -6.68 4.61 -14.11
C GLN A 91 -6.71 4.19 -12.66
N ARG A 92 -7.58 3.25 -12.30
CA ARG A 92 -7.47 2.44 -11.08
C ARG A 92 -7.34 3.17 -9.73
N VAL A 93 -7.57 4.49 -9.70
CA VAL A 93 -7.63 5.23 -8.44
C VAL A 93 -9.00 5.03 -7.81
N ALA A 94 -9.07 4.24 -6.77
CA ALA A 94 -10.31 3.95 -6.06
C ALA A 94 -10.86 5.21 -5.38
N ALA A 95 -12.20 5.36 -5.34
CA ALA A 95 -12.83 6.41 -4.55
C ALA A 95 -12.69 6.16 -3.04
N ASP A 96 -12.68 4.88 -2.65
CA ASP A 96 -12.44 4.41 -1.27
C ASP A 96 -11.11 3.66 -1.27
N SER A 97 -10.05 4.34 -0.85
CA SER A 97 -8.68 3.85 -0.88
C SER A 97 -8.18 3.55 0.54
N GLY A 98 -7.31 2.56 0.68
CA GLY A 98 -6.61 2.29 1.94
C GLY A 98 -5.84 3.50 2.49
N HIS A 99 -5.45 4.44 1.63
CA HIS A 99 -4.83 5.70 2.06
C HIS A 99 -5.74 6.54 2.96
N THR A 100 -7.07 6.49 2.78
CA THR A 100 -8.00 7.22 3.66
C THR A 100 -8.07 6.67 5.08
N THR A 101 -7.46 5.53 5.33
CA THR A 101 -7.37 4.92 6.67
C THR A 101 -6.05 5.24 7.37
N GLY A 102 -5.05 5.76 6.66
CA GLY A 102 -3.66 5.86 7.12
C GLY A 102 -2.92 4.53 7.21
N GLY A 103 -3.56 3.44 6.77
CA GLY A 103 -2.99 2.09 6.75
C GLY A 103 -2.26 1.73 5.46
N ALA A 104 -2.44 2.51 4.39
CA ALA A 104 -1.75 2.31 3.12
C ALA A 104 -0.66 3.34 2.89
N VAL A 105 0.41 2.89 2.25
CA VAL A 105 1.57 3.72 1.85
C VAL A 105 2.00 3.37 0.44
N ASP A 106 2.43 4.40 -0.29
CA ASP A 106 3.17 4.23 -1.53
C ASP A 106 4.65 4.51 -1.25
N VAL A 107 5.51 3.63 -1.72
CA VAL A 107 6.95 3.68 -1.43
C VAL A 107 7.78 3.51 -2.68
N THR A 108 8.99 4.10 -2.68
CA THR A 108 10.03 3.86 -3.67
C THR A 108 11.31 3.36 -3.01
N LEU A 109 12.21 2.80 -3.80
CA LEU A 109 13.47 2.24 -3.33
C LEU A 109 14.63 3.07 -3.82
N PHE A 110 15.56 3.37 -2.92
CA PHE A 110 16.81 4.09 -3.19
C PHE A 110 18.00 3.17 -2.93
N TYR A 111 19.10 3.42 -3.62
CA TYR A 111 20.40 2.81 -3.38
C TYR A 111 21.49 3.88 -3.42
N CYS A 112 22.29 4.01 -2.36
CA CYS A 112 23.30 5.07 -2.21
C CYS A 112 22.72 6.46 -2.51
N GLY A 113 21.54 6.77 -1.99
CA GLY A 113 20.87 8.07 -2.13
C GLY A 113 20.24 8.35 -3.49
N LYS A 114 20.24 7.40 -4.44
CA LYS A 114 19.62 7.52 -5.77
C LYS A 114 18.44 6.57 -5.91
N GLU A 115 17.32 7.05 -6.46
CA GLU A 115 16.17 6.20 -6.76
C GLU A 115 16.58 5.11 -7.77
N VAL A 116 16.26 3.86 -7.46
CA VAL A 116 16.54 2.74 -8.36
C VAL A 116 15.42 2.57 -9.37
N ASP A 117 15.77 2.08 -10.56
CA ASP A 117 14.77 1.81 -11.60
C ASP A 117 13.93 0.56 -11.24
N CYS A 118 12.66 0.80 -10.96
CA CYS A 118 11.63 -0.22 -10.74
C CYS A 118 10.74 -0.46 -11.96
N GLY A 119 11.09 0.03 -13.15
CA GLY A 119 10.39 -0.22 -14.42
C GLY A 119 9.23 0.74 -14.72
N SER A 120 8.73 1.45 -13.74
CA SER A 120 7.80 2.58 -13.90
C SER A 120 7.92 3.51 -12.69
N ARG A 121 7.63 4.78 -12.90
CA ARG A 121 7.56 5.74 -11.78
C ARG A 121 6.26 5.59 -11.00
N TYR A 122 6.26 6.05 -9.76
CA TYR A 122 5.07 6.22 -8.95
C TYR A 122 3.97 6.94 -9.71
N LEU A 123 2.73 6.47 -9.61
CA LEU A 123 1.55 6.96 -10.32
C LEU A 123 1.67 6.97 -11.86
N THR A 124 2.61 6.25 -12.43
CA THR A 124 2.70 6.08 -13.90
C THR A 124 2.20 4.69 -14.27
N PHE A 125 1.02 4.63 -14.88
CA PHE A 125 0.33 3.38 -15.21
C PHE A 125 0.71 2.88 -16.61
N THR A 126 1.63 1.94 -16.66
CA THR A 126 2.17 1.30 -17.88
C THR A 126 2.03 -0.23 -17.77
N PRO A 127 2.31 -0.98 -18.82
CA PRO A 127 2.41 -2.44 -18.71
C PRO A 127 3.40 -2.92 -17.65
N SER A 128 4.40 -2.10 -17.30
CA SER A 128 5.36 -2.40 -16.24
C SER A 128 4.84 -2.12 -14.82
N THR A 129 3.67 -1.51 -14.63
CA THR A 129 3.17 -1.13 -13.30
C THR A 129 2.87 -2.31 -12.38
N PRO A 130 2.26 -3.44 -12.83
CA PRO A 130 2.02 -4.57 -11.94
C PRO A 130 3.31 -5.08 -11.31
N THR A 131 3.26 -5.45 -10.02
CA THR A 131 4.45 -5.83 -9.22
C THR A 131 5.30 -6.90 -9.92
N TRP A 132 4.67 -7.88 -10.55
CA TRP A 132 5.32 -8.99 -11.24
C TRP A 132 5.05 -8.96 -12.75
N SER A 133 5.26 -7.79 -13.36
CA SER A 133 5.07 -7.63 -14.80
C SER A 133 6.14 -8.38 -15.60
N ASN A 134 5.71 -9.00 -16.70
CA ASN A 134 6.63 -9.62 -17.67
C ASN A 134 7.37 -8.58 -18.54
N ALA A 135 6.97 -7.30 -18.47
CA ALA A 135 7.63 -6.21 -19.18
C ALA A 135 8.91 -5.70 -18.49
N LEU A 136 9.25 -6.27 -17.32
CA LEU A 136 10.42 -5.86 -16.53
C LEU A 136 11.68 -6.58 -16.99
N ASN A 137 12.79 -5.85 -17.04
CA ASN A 137 14.11 -6.46 -17.16
C ASN A 137 14.57 -7.06 -15.81
N ARG A 138 15.68 -7.81 -15.83
CA ARG A 138 16.19 -8.51 -14.63
C ARG A 138 16.56 -7.56 -13.48
N SER A 139 17.11 -6.38 -13.77
CA SER A 139 17.48 -5.40 -12.74
C SER A 139 16.23 -4.85 -12.06
N GLN A 140 15.22 -4.46 -12.83
CA GLN A 140 13.94 -3.98 -12.32
C GLN A 140 13.20 -5.03 -11.48
N GLN A 141 13.21 -6.30 -11.94
CA GLN A 141 12.65 -7.41 -11.17
C GLN A 141 13.37 -7.58 -9.83
N ARG A 142 14.72 -7.52 -9.82
CA ARG A 142 15.54 -7.60 -8.60
C ARG A 142 15.23 -6.45 -7.64
N ASN A 143 15.15 -5.22 -8.13
CA ASN A 143 14.86 -4.05 -7.30
C ASN A 143 13.49 -4.17 -6.63
N ARG A 144 12.46 -4.56 -7.40
CA ARG A 144 11.13 -4.83 -6.84
C ARG A 144 11.11 -5.96 -5.84
N PHE A 145 11.87 -7.03 -6.10
CA PHE A 145 11.97 -8.17 -5.18
C PHE A 145 12.57 -7.75 -3.84
N ILE A 146 13.60 -6.91 -3.84
CA ILE A 146 14.22 -6.35 -2.62
C ILE A 146 13.18 -5.57 -1.81
N LEU A 147 12.48 -4.62 -2.45
CA LEU A 147 11.45 -3.83 -1.80
C LEU A 147 10.29 -4.69 -1.28
N TYR A 148 9.77 -5.56 -2.15
CA TYR A 148 8.65 -6.45 -1.82
C TYR A 148 8.96 -7.33 -0.61
N ASN A 149 10.15 -7.93 -0.56
CA ASN A 149 10.55 -8.77 0.56
C ASN A 149 10.65 -7.98 1.86
N ALA A 150 11.31 -6.84 1.85
CA ALA A 150 11.44 -6.00 3.05
C ALA A 150 10.07 -5.60 3.60
N MET A 151 9.18 -5.12 2.74
CA MET A 151 7.84 -4.68 3.12
C MET A 151 6.96 -5.85 3.61
N THR A 152 6.99 -6.98 2.92
CA THR A 152 6.15 -8.14 3.31
C THR A 152 6.67 -8.85 4.56
N GLN A 153 7.99 -8.90 4.79
CA GLN A 153 8.57 -9.37 6.05
C GLN A 153 8.19 -8.47 7.23
N ALA A 154 8.05 -7.18 7.01
CA ALA A 154 7.54 -6.24 8.02
C ALA A 154 6.03 -6.37 8.26
N GLY A 155 5.30 -7.21 7.49
CA GLY A 155 3.90 -7.53 7.68
C GLY A 155 2.93 -6.83 6.73
N PHE A 156 3.40 -6.01 5.81
CA PHE A 156 2.56 -5.37 4.79
C PHE A 156 2.04 -6.37 3.76
N VAL A 157 0.95 -5.97 3.10
CA VAL A 157 0.43 -6.61 1.89
C VAL A 157 0.66 -5.67 0.71
N ASN A 158 1.21 -6.19 -0.38
CA ASN A 158 1.35 -5.44 -1.62
C ASN A 158 0.08 -5.57 -2.48
N TYR A 159 -0.33 -4.47 -3.13
CA TYR A 159 -1.34 -4.49 -4.16
C TYR A 159 -0.71 -4.97 -5.48
N PRO A 160 -1.10 -6.13 -6.04
CA PRO A 160 -0.37 -6.72 -7.16
C PRO A 160 -0.34 -5.91 -8.45
N LEU A 161 -1.25 -4.94 -8.61
CA LEU A 161 -1.31 -4.08 -9.80
C LEU A 161 -0.46 -2.83 -9.70
N GLU A 162 0.11 -2.55 -8.51
CA GLU A 162 0.94 -1.37 -8.23
C GLU A 162 2.12 -1.78 -7.37
N TRP A 163 3.32 -1.81 -7.94
CA TRP A 163 4.52 -2.29 -7.26
C TRP A 163 4.90 -1.46 -6.03
N TRP A 164 4.50 -0.20 -6.01
CA TRP A 164 4.79 0.76 -4.93
C TRP A 164 3.78 0.69 -3.77
N HIS A 165 2.56 0.15 -4.00
CA HIS A 165 1.46 0.23 -3.05
C HIS A 165 1.46 -0.93 -2.06
N PHE A 166 1.55 -0.58 -0.77
CA PHE A 166 1.52 -1.52 0.36
C PHE A 166 0.51 -1.07 1.40
N CYS A 167 -0.18 -2.02 2.02
CA CYS A 167 -1.18 -1.73 3.03
C CYS A 167 -1.06 -2.64 4.25
N TYR A 168 -1.57 -2.12 5.37
CA TYR A 168 -1.77 -2.83 6.62
C TYR A 168 -3.07 -2.37 7.27
N GLY A 169 -3.85 -3.33 7.79
CA GLY A 169 -5.03 -3.07 8.60
C GLY A 169 -6.26 -2.53 7.88
N ASP A 170 -6.17 -2.14 6.62
CA ASP A 170 -7.28 -1.72 5.79
C ASP A 170 -8.08 -2.93 5.24
N LYS A 171 -9.15 -2.65 4.51
CA LYS A 171 -9.99 -3.70 3.91
C LYS A 171 -9.23 -4.61 2.93
N MET A 172 -8.28 -4.04 2.18
CA MET A 172 -7.47 -4.82 1.25
C MET A 172 -6.54 -5.76 2.00
N TYR A 173 -5.84 -5.27 3.03
CA TYR A 173 -5.04 -6.09 3.92
C TYR A 173 -5.87 -7.24 4.50
N ALA A 174 -7.02 -6.94 5.10
CA ALA A 174 -7.88 -7.95 5.69
C ALA A 174 -8.35 -8.99 4.67
N ALA A 175 -8.67 -8.56 3.44
CA ALA A 175 -9.05 -9.45 2.36
C ALA A 175 -7.92 -10.42 1.97
N TYR A 176 -6.70 -9.95 1.84
CA TYR A 176 -5.53 -10.77 1.46
C TYR A 176 -5.02 -11.65 2.60
N LYS A 177 -5.19 -11.21 3.86
CA LYS A 177 -4.77 -11.96 5.05
C LYS A 177 -5.86 -12.88 5.60
N PHE A 178 -7.06 -12.89 5.01
CA PHE A 178 -8.22 -13.65 5.48
C PHE A 178 -8.70 -13.26 6.88
N GLU A 179 -8.45 -12.01 7.27
CA GLU A 179 -9.01 -11.45 8.47
C GLU A 179 -10.52 -11.26 8.32
N GLU A 180 -11.26 -11.38 9.42
CA GLU A 180 -12.72 -11.19 9.41
C GLU A 180 -13.08 -9.73 9.21
N LYS A 181 -12.28 -8.83 9.78
CA LYS A 181 -12.51 -7.38 9.78
C LYS A 181 -11.21 -6.63 9.51
N ALA A 182 -11.34 -5.46 8.90
CA ALA A 182 -10.25 -4.50 8.82
C ALA A 182 -10.04 -3.83 10.19
N PHE A 183 -8.79 -3.53 10.55
CA PHE A 183 -8.46 -2.89 11.82
C PHE A 183 -8.66 -1.38 11.77
N TYR A 184 -8.52 -0.78 10.60
CA TYR A 184 -8.54 0.67 10.40
C TYR A 184 -9.74 1.11 9.57
N GLY A 185 -10.51 2.04 10.16
CA GLY A 185 -11.50 2.85 9.49
C GLY A 185 -10.87 4.10 8.86
N LYS A 186 -11.72 4.99 8.36
CA LYS A 186 -11.30 6.30 7.88
C LYS A 186 -10.66 7.09 9.01
N ALA A 187 -9.52 7.70 8.71
CA ALA A 187 -8.79 8.51 9.66
C ALA A 187 -8.98 10.00 9.40
N GLU A 188 -8.67 10.78 10.40
CA GLU A 188 -8.56 12.24 10.32
C GLU A 188 -7.21 12.65 10.92
N ILE A 189 -6.58 13.67 10.36
CA ILE A 189 -5.37 14.24 10.94
C ILE A 189 -5.73 14.85 12.30
N PRO A 190 -4.99 14.51 13.37
CA PRO A 190 -5.20 15.16 14.67
C PRO A 190 -5.12 16.67 14.53
N TRP A 191 -6.05 17.39 15.17
CA TRP A 191 -6.05 18.84 15.17
C TRP A 191 -4.74 19.36 15.78
N GLN A 192 -4.00 20.20 15.04
CA GLN A 192 -2.74 20.81 15.49
C GLN A 192 -2.95 22.32 15.65
N PRO A 193 -3.00 22.82 16.89
CA PRO A 193 -3.22 24.25 17.15
C PRO A 193 -2.12 25.17 16.59
N ASP A 194 -0.90 24.64 16.37
CA ASP A 194 0.28 25.45 16.03
C ASP A 194 0.43 25.73 14.51
N LEU A 195 -0.33 25.06 13.63
CA LEU A 195 -0.28 25.33 12.18
C LEU A 195 -0.99 26.63 11.76
N PHE A 196 -1.70 27.30 12.67
CA PHE A 196 -2.45 28.52 12.40
C PHE A 196 -1.88 29.77 13.09
N LYS A 197 -0.71 29.66 13.71
CA LYS A 197 0.05 30.84 14.15
C LYS A 197 0.83 31.37 12.95
N THR A 198 0.16 32.16 12.11
CA THR A 198 0.86 33.09 11.21
C THR A 198 1.47 34.18 12.09
N GLU A 199 2.79 34.31 12.07
CA GLU A 199 3.49 35.52 12.52
C GLU A 199 3.07 36.73 11.68
#